data_6e400c58831def41a73adaa67fde6ed2
#
_entry.id   6e400c58831def41a73adaa67fde6ed2
#
_cell.length_a   1.000
_cell.length_b   1.000
_cell.length_c   1.000
_cell.angle_alpha   90.00
_cell.angle_beta   90.00
_cell.angle_gamma   90.00
#
_symmetry.space_group_name_H-M   'P 1'
#
loop_
_entity.id
_entity.type
_entity.pdbx_description
1 polymer ?
#
loop_
_entity_poly.entity_id
_entity_poly.type
_entity_poly.pdbx_seq_one_letter_code
_entity_poly.pdbx_strand_id
1 'polypeptide(L)'
;MKLSKRGEYALRALIDLGIASELGWPMLQISELASKEKLPIKFLEQIFTQLKSAGYVASRRGKFGGYSLSRPMSRIKFGAVIRLIDGPLAPIRCVSQTSYARCSCPDEIHCGLRMLMFDVRNVISTILDRYTLADIVEITLRKYRRDKVTPPFLQRSIPLMSVLPQKKEALRSKRRGKARNRSSGPSGNQNKRSSTKRAMK
;
A
#
# COMPACT_ATOMS: atom_id res chain seq x y z
N MET A 1 12.07 -6.02 -21.56
CA MET A 1 11.14 -5.19 -20.76
C MET A 1 11.80 -3.87 -20.47
N LYS A 2 11.16 -2.76 -20.76
CA LYS A 2 11.61 -1.41 -20.41
C LYS A 2 10.62 -0.86 -19.38
N LEU A 3 11.11 -0.44 -18.20
CA LEU A 3 10.29 0.23 -17.22
C LEU A 3 9.85 1.58 -17.79
N SER A 4 8.54 1.89 -17.75
CA SER A 4 8.06 3.19 -18.19
C SER A 4 8.50 4.30 -17.22
N LYS A 5 8.54 5.54 -17.69
CA LYS A 5 8.78 6.70 -16.80
C LYS A 5 7.74 6.78 -15.68
N ARG A 6 6.50 6.36 -15.97
CA ARG A 6 5.43 6.31 -14.99
C ARG A 6 5.71 5.26 -13.90
N GLY A 7 6.14 4.06 -14.29
CA GLY A 7 6.55 3.00 -13.35
C GLY A 7 7.76 3.41 -12.52
N GLU A 8 8.79 3.99 -13.15
CA GLU A 8 9.97 4.51 -12.45
C GLU A 8 9.58 5.51 -11.35
N TYR A 9 8.75 6.50 -11.68
CA TYR A 9 8.35 7.54 -10.73
C TYR A 9 7.39 7.04 -9.66
N ALA A 10 6.54 6.06 -9.98
CA ALA A 10 5.71 5.41 -8.97
C ALA A 10 6.56 4.71 -7.88
N LEU A 11 7.60 3.99 -8.29
CA LEU A 11 8.52 3.34 -7.37
C LEU A 11 9.31 4.36 -6.54
N ARG A 12 9.83 5.42 -7.17
CA ARG A 12 10.57 6.49 -6.49
C ARG A 12 9.69 7.18 -5.44
N ALA A 13 8.46 7.53 -5.79
CA ALA A 13 7.51 8.16 -4.87
C ALA A 13 7.15 7.25 -3.69
N LEU A 14 7.00 5.93 -3.89
CA LEU A 14 6.80 4.99 -2.79
C LEU A 14 8.03 4.88 -1.88
N ILE A 15 9.24 4.87 -2.45
CA ILE A 15 10.49 4.89 -1.67
C ILE A 15 10.56 6.16 -0.82
N ASP A 16 10.20 7.31 -1.37
CA ASP A 16 10.17 8.59 -0.65
C ASP A 16 9.18 8.59 0.51
N LEU A 17 7.97 8.07 0.29
CA LEU A 17 6.98 7.89 1.37
C LEU A 17 7.50 6.93 2.44
N GLY A 18 8.19 5.87 2.05
CA GLY A 18 8.81 4.93 2.99
C GLY A 18 9.91 5.58 3.82
N ILE A 19 10.84 6.30 3.17
CA ILE A 19 11.91 7.03 3.85
C ILE A 19 11.33 8.07 4.83
N ALA A 20 10.35 8.86 4.39
CA ALA A 20 9.72 9.84 5.24
C ALA A 20 9.03 9.19 6.44
N SER A 21 8.34 8.07 6.24
CA SER A 21 7.69 7.32 7.32
C SER A 21 8.70 6.83 8.37
N GLU A 22 9.86 6.28 7.96
CA GLU A 22 10.94 5.86 8.86
C GLU A 22 11.59 7.03 9.62
N LEU A 23 11.57 8.23 9.04
CA LEU A 23 12.08 9.44 9.65
C LEU A 23 11.03 10.16 10.54
N GLY A 24 9.87 9.53 10.80
CA GLY A 24 8.82 10.09 11.63
C GLY A 24 7.82 11.00 10.89
N TRP A 25 7.86 11.04 9.58
CA TRP A 25 6.94 11.78 8.71
C TRP A 25 6.01 10.83 7.95
N PRO A 26 4.93 10.37 8.57
CA PRO A 26 4.06 9.38 7.94
C PRO A 26 3.30 9.91 6.72
N MET A 27 3.34 11.23 6.49
CA MET A 27 2.59 11.89 5.42
C MET A 27 3.43 12.95 4.72
N LEU A 28 3.43 12.94 3.38
CA LEU A 28 4.07 13.93 2.52
C LEU A 28 3.04 14.60 1.61
N GLN A 29 3.21 15.92 1.40
CA GLN A 29 2.43 16.64 0.39
C GLN A 29 2.95 16.29 -1.01
N ILE A 30 2.04 16.28 -2.00
CA ILE A 30 2.42 15.97 -3.38
C ILE A 30 3.40 17.01 -3.95
N SER A 31 3.29 18.26 -3.51
CA SER A 31 4.21 19.34 -3.88
C SER A 31 5.65 19.08 -3.43
N GLU A 32 5.83 18.44 -2.27
CA GLU A 32 7.15 18.10 -1.74
C GLU A 32 7.78 16.97 -2.54
N LEU A 33 6.97 15.94 -2.87
CA LEU A 33 7.40 14.85 -3.74
C LEU A 33 7.73 15.37 -5.15
N ALA A 34 6.88 16.25 -5.70
CA ALA A 34 7.07 16.86 -7.01
C ALA A 34 8.36 17.70 -7.07
N SER A 35 8.62 18.49 -6.03
CA SER A 35 9.83 19.30 -5.93
C SER A 35 11.08 18.44 -5.85
N LYS A 36 11.08 17.42 -4.96
CA LYS A 36 12.21 16.49 -4.81
C LYS A 36 12.50 15.73 -6.10
N GLU A 37 11.48 15.19 -6.73
CA GLU A 37 11.62 14.38 -7.93
C GLU A 37 11.74 15.20 -9.22
N LYS A 38 11.59 16.53 -9.13
CA LYS A 38 11.58 17.47 -10.26
C LYS A 38 10.53 17.08 -11.33
N LEU A 39 9.32 16.80 -10.89
CA LEU A 39 8.20 16.34 -11.72
C LEU A 39 7.02 17.29 -11.66
N PRO A 40 6.22 17.39 -12.74
CA PRO A 40 4.95 18.10 -12.69
C PRO A 40 3.99 17.46 -11.70
N ILE A 41 3.35 18.27 -10.85
CA ILE A 41 2.39 17.81 -9.83
C ILE A 41 1.28 16.96 -10.46
N LYS A 42 0.68 17.42 -11.57
CA LYS A 42 -0.40 16.71 -12.28
C LYS A 42 0.01 15.30 -12.72
N PHE A 43 1.26 15.11 -13.09
CA PHE A 43 1.76 13.79 -13.47
C PHE A 43 1.84 12.85 -12.26
N LEU A 44 2.34 13.35 -11.11
CA LEU A 44 2.34 12.58 -9.87
C LEU A 44 0.92 12.27 -9.37
N GLU A 45 -0.03 13.20 -9.47
CA GLU A 45 -1.43 12.96 -9.10
C GLU A 45 -2.04 11.78 -9.83
N GLN A 46 -1.76 11.62 -11.13
CA GLN A 46 -2.22 10.46 -11.91
C GLN A 46 -1.63 9.15 -11.39
N ILE A 47 -0.33 9.14 -11.05
CA ILE A 47 0.34 7.98 -10.46
C ILE A 47 -0.28 7.65 -9.11
N PHE A 48 -0.43 8.64 -8.24
CA PHE A 48 -1.00 8.46 -6.91
C PHE A 48 -2.48 8.03 -6.94
N THR A 49 -3.23 8.44 -7.95
CA THR A 49 -4.61 7.96 -8.16
C THR A 49 -4.63 6.44 -8.39
N GLN A 50 -3.74 5.90 -9.22
CA GLN A 50 -3.63 4.45 -9.42
C GLN A 50 -3.14 3.72 -8.18
N LEU A 51 -2.09 4.24 -7.52
CA LEU A 51 -1.57 3.64 -6.28
C LEU A 51 -2.62 3.62 -5.17
N LYS A 52 -3.44 4.67 -5.08
CA LYS A 52 -4.54 4.77 -4.11
C LYS A 52 -5.65 3.77 -4.43
N SER A 53 -6.08 3.67 -5.68
CA SER A 53 -7.11 2.69 -6.10
C SER A 53 -6.69 1.25 -5.80
N ALA A 54 -5.40 0.95 -5.92
CA ALA A 54 -4.84 -0.36 -5.59
C ALA A 54 -4.49 -0.54 -4.09
N GLY A 55 -4.76 0.47 -3.24
CA GLY A 55 -4.56 0.41 -1.80
C GLY A 55 -3.10 0.40 -1.36
N TYR A 56 -2.18 0.97 -2.14
CA TYR A 56 -0.79 1.17 -1.73
C TYR A 56 -0.61 2.44 -0.92
N VAL A 57 -1.37 3.48 -1.24
CA VAL A 57 -1.32 4.78 -0.56
C VAL A 57 -2.71 5.24 -0.14
N ALA A 58 -2.76 6.03 0.91
CA ALA A 58 -3.91 6.79 1.36
C ALA A 58 -3.68 8.28 1.16
N SER A 59 -4.74 9.07 1.03
CA SER A 59 -4.65 10.52 0.96
C SER A 59 -5.56 11.17 2.00
N ARG A 60 -5.08 12.24 2.63
CA ARG A 60 -5.87 13.09 3.51
C ARG A 60 -5.86 14.53 3.00
N ARG A 61 -7.03 15.17 2.97
CA ARG A 61 -7.18 16.57 2.55
C ARG A 61 -6.85 17.53 3.70
N GLY A 62 -6.55 18.78 3.36
CA GLY A 62 -6.34 19.90 4.31
C GLY A 62 -4.91 20.37 4.39
N LYS A 63 -4.68 21.42 5.18
CA LYS A 63 -3.37 22.09 5.36
C LYS A 63 -2.26 21.11 5.79
N PHE A 64 -2.61 20.11 6.60
CA PHE A 64 -1.70 19.05 7.07
C PHE A 64 -2.01 17.71 6.38
N GLY A 65 -2.63 17.76 5.20
CA GLY A 65 -2.93 16.62 4.38
C GLY A 65 -1.74 16.19 3.54
N GLY A 66 -1.96 15.16 2.72
CA GLY A 66 -0.94 14.59 1.85
C GLY A 66 -1.21 13.13 1.57
N TYR A 67 -0.16 12.43 1.21
CA TYR A 67 -0.16 10.99 0.93
C TYR A 67 0.66 10.24 1.97
N SER A 68 0.18 9.07 2.35
CA SER A 68 0.84 8.11 3.25
C SER A 68 0.75 6.71 2.70
N LEU A 69 1.58 5.79 3.17
CA LEU A 69 1.42 4.37 2.88
C LEU A 69 0.16 3.84 3.57
N SER A 70 -0.67 3.04 2.87
CA SER A 70 -1.88 2.42 3.43
C SER A 70 -1.65 1.02 3.95
N ARG A 71 -0.48 0.44 3.70
CA ARG A 71 -0.10 -0.89 4.17
C ARG A 71 1.35 -0.93 4.60
N PRO A 72 1.75 -1.92 5.42
CA PRO A 72 3.15 -2.07 5.83
C PRO A 72 4.08 -2.20 4.63
N MET A 73 5.24 -1.55 4.67
CA MET A 73 6.25 -1.57 3.61
C MET A 73 6.69 -2.98 3.23
N SER A 74 6.73 -3.92 4.19
CA SER A 74 7.05 -5.33 3.96
C SER A 74 6.02 -6.07 3.10
N ARG A 75 4.81 -5.51 2.93
CA ARG A 75 3.75 -6.05 2.06
C ARG A 75 3.68 -5.37 0.69
N ILE A 76 4.57 -4.43 0.40
CA ILE A 76 4.63 -3.73 -0.89
C ILE A 76 5.79 -4.29 -1.68
N LYS A 77 5.49 -5.20 -2.62
CA LYS A 77 6.48 -5.82 -3.52
C LYS A 77 6.65 -4.99 -4.78
N PHE A 78 7.88 -4.80 -5.24
CA PHE A 78 8.17 -3.99 -6.43
C PHE A 78 7.54 -4.57 -7.70
N GLY A 79 7.57 -5.89 -7.87
CA GLY A 79 6.93 -6.55 -9.01
C GLY A 79 5.43 -6.28 -9.09
N ALA A 80 4.73 -6.25 -7.95
CA ALA A 80 3.30 -5.96 -7.90
C ALA A 80 3.00 -4.50 -8.30
N VAL A 81 3.83 -3.54 -7.87
CA VAL A 81 3.68 -2.12 -8.26
C VAL A 81 3.94 -1.93 -9.76
N ILE A 82 4.98 -2.58 -10.30
CA ILE A 82 5.29 -2.48 -11.74
C ILE A 82 4.15 -3.08 -12.57
N ARG A 83 3.61 -4.24 -12.18
CA ARG A 83 2.46 -4.84 -12.87
C ARG A 83 1.22 -3.94 -12.84
N LEU A 84 1.02 -3.21 -11.76
CA LEU A 84 -0.08 -2.27 -11.64
C LEU A 84 0.05 -1.09 -12.63
N ILE A 85 1.26 -0.54 -12.77
CA ILE A 85 1.48 0.71 -13.52
C ILE A 85 1.80 0.42 -14.99
N ASP A 86 2.69 -0.54 -15.26
CA ASP A 86 3.24 -0.81 -16.58
C ASP A 86 2.66 -2.07 -17.24
N GLY A 87 1.91 -2.86 -16.46
CA GLY A 87 1.38 -4.13 -16.95
C GLY A 87 2.36 -5.31 -16.77
N PRO A 88 2.21 -6.37 -17.57
CA PRO A 88 2.90 -7.64 -17.37
C PRO A 88 4.43 -7.52 -17.39
N LEU A 89 5.07 -8.26 -16.49
CA LEU A 89 6.53 -8.41 -16.44
C LEU A 89 7.00 -9.44 -17.48
N ALA A 90 6.67 -9.25 -18.75
CA ALA A 90 7.01 -10.17 -19.81
C ALA A 90 7.73 -9.45 -20.96
N PRO A 91 8.88 -9.95 -21.45
CA PRO A 91 9.58 -9.36 -22.59
C PRO A 91 8.76 -9.44 -23.90
N ILE A 92 8.01 -10.53 -24.07
CA ILE A 92 7.12 -10.79 -25.21
C ILE A 92 5.79 -11.36 -24.71
N ARG A 93 4.71 -11.13 -25.45
CA ARG A 93 3.33 -11.46 -25.01
C ARG A 93 3.10 -12.95 -24.82
N CYS A 94 3.69 -13.81 -25.66
CA CYS A 94 3.49 -15.26 -25.60
C CYS A 94 4.13 -15.93 -24.36
N VAL A 95 4.90 -15.20 -23.55
CA VAL A 95 5.40 -15.68 -22.25
C VAL A 95 4.76 -14.97 -21.07
N SER A 96 3.77 -14.10 -21.28
CA SER A 96 3.08 -13.38 -20.22
C SER A 96 2.18 -14.33 -19.41
N GLN A 97 2.20 -14.20 -18.08
CA GLN A 97 1.30 -14.96 -17.19
C GLN A 97 -0.09 -14.32 -17.09
N THR A 98 -0.18 -13.00 -17.20
CA THR A 98 -1.41 -12.24 -16.93
C THR A 98 -2.05 -11.66 -18.19
N SER A 99 -1.30 -11.57 -19.28
CA SER A 99 -1.76 -11.01 -20.55
C SER A 99 -1.13 -11.77 -21.71
N TYR A 100 -1.31 -13.11 -21.68
CA TYR A 100 -0.87 -13.97 -22.79
C TYR A 100 -1.55 -13.53 -24.09
N ALA A 101 -0.77 -13.45 -25.15
CA ALA A 101 -1.27 -13.37 -26.50
C ALA A 101 -0.38 -14.23 -27.40
N ARG A 102 -1.02 -15.03 -28.28
CA ARG A 102 -0.33 -15.87 -29.25
C ARG A 102 0.58 -15.00 -30.12
N CYS A 103 1.79 -15.49 -30.37
CA CYS A 103 2.70 -14.84 -31.32
C CYS A 103 2.33 -15.16 -32.78
N SER A 104 2.97 -14.44 -33.71
CA SER A 104 2.87 -14.72 -35.14
C SER A 104 3.79 -15.87 -35.59
N CYS A 105 4.47 -16.53 -34.65
CA CYS A 105 5.35 -17.66 -34.97
C CYS A 105 4.58 -18.83 -35.55
N PRO A 106 5.09 -19.50 -36.61
CA PRO A 106 4.43 -20.65 -37.20
C PRO A 106 4.32 -21.82 -36.21
N ASP A 107 5.30 -22.01 -35.37
CA ASP A 107 5.35 -23.01 -34.33
C ASP A 107 5.73 -22.39 -32.98
N GLU A 108 4.75 -22.21 -32.10
CA GLU A 108 4.95 -21.65 -30.79
C GLU A 108 5.50 -22.68 -29.79
N ILE A 109 5.16 -23.95 -30.00
CA ILE A 109 5.52 -25.04 -29.08
C ILE A 109 7.03 -25.32 -29.11
N HIS A 110 7.63 -25.32 -30.27
CA HIS A 110 9.06 -25.61 -30.49
C HIS A 110 9.88 -24.32 -30.63
N CYS A 111 9.32 -23.18 -30.28
CA CYS A 111 10.00 -21.89 -30.41
C CYS A 111 11.10 -21.70 -29.34
N GLY A 112 12.37 -21.80 -29.73
CA GLY A 112 13.52 -21.58 -28.83
C GLY A 112 13.57 -20.16 -28.25
N LEU A 113 13.14 -19.14 -29.02
CA LEU A 113 13.05 -17.77 -28.52
C LEU A 113 12.02 -17.67 -27.37
N ARG A 114 10.87 -18.33 -27.50
CA ARG A 114 9.86 -18.36 -26.44
C ARG A 114 10.42 -19.00 -25.17
N MET A 115 11.14 -20.11 -25.29
CA MET A 115 11.78 -20.80 -24.16
C MET A 115 12.76 -19.87 -23.44
N LEU A 116 13.66 -19.20 -24.16
CA LEU A 116 14.60 -18.24 -23.60
C LEU A 116 13.87 -17.07 -22.91
N MET A 117 12.86 -16.50 -23.56
CA MET A 117 12.12 -15.35 -22.99
C MET A 117 11.25 -15.76 -21.79
N PHE A 118 10.85 -17.00 -21.68
CA PHE A 118 10.19 -17.57 -20.52
C PHE A 118 11.10 -17.56 -19.30
N ASP A 119 12.36 -17.98 -19.47
CA ASP A 119 13.37 -17.97 -18.40
C ASP A 119 13.72 -16.53 -17.98
N VAL A 120 13.92 -15.64 -18.93
CA VAL A 120 14.15 -14.20 -18.65
C VAL A 120 12.99 -13.61 -17.84
N ARG A 121 11.74 -13.88 -18.24
CA ARG A 121 10.56 -13.43 -17.51
C ARG A 121 10.56 -13.98 -16.08
N ASN A 122 10.85 -15.27 -15.89
CA ASN A 122 10.86 -15.91 -14.57
C ASN A 122 11.90 -15.26 -13.65
N VAL A 123 13.12 -15.05 -14.13
CA VAL A 123 14.19 -14.41 -13.36
C VAL A 123 13.80 -12.99 -12.97
N ILE A 124 13.32 -12.18 -13.91
CA ILE A 124 12.88 -10.81 -13.63
C ILE A 124 11.77 -10.79 -12.58
N SER A 125 10.74 -11.62 -12.75
CA SER A 125 9.61 -11.70 -11.81
C SER A 125 10.08 -12.11 -10.42
N THR A 126 10.93 -13.13 -10.31
CA THR A 126 11.46 -13.62 -9.04
C THR A 126 12.24 -12.53 -8.30
N ILE A 127 13.10 -11.79 -8.99
CA ILE A 127 13.87 -10.71 -8.39
C ILE A 127 12.93 -9.59 -7.89
N LEU A 128 12.02 -9.11 -8.75
CA LEU A 128 11.13 -8.00 -8.43
C LEU A 128 10.09 -8.35 -7.35
N ASP A 129 9.68 -9.61 -7.26
CA ASP A 129 8.74 -10.08 -6.24
C ASP A 129 9.41 -10.43 -4.91
N ARG A 130 10.74 -10.63 -4.91
CA ARG A 130 11.54 -10.83 -3.71
C ARG A 130 11.70 -9.53 -2.91
N TYR A 131 12.01 -8.42 -3.59
CA TYR A 131 12.25 -7.15 -2.91
C TYR A 131 10.95 -6.46 -2.52
N THR A 132 10.88 -6.08 -1.25
CA THR A 132 9.82 -5.25 -0.67
C THR A 132 10.24 -3.79 -0.58
N LEU A 133 9.27 -2.90 -0.37
CA LEU A 133 9.56 -1.49 -0.10
C LEU A 133 10.41 -1.32 1.17
N ALA A 134 10.18 -2.16 2.20
CA ALA A 134 10.97 -2.14 3.43
C ALA A 134 12.46 -2.39 3.15
N ASP A 135 12.78 -3.40 2.34
CA ASP A 135 14.15 -3.75 1.99
C ASP A 135 14.87 -2.59 1.30
N ILE A 136 14.21 -1.96 0.34
CA ILE A 136 14.82 -0.86 -0.44
C ILE A 136 14.95 0.41 0.39
N VAL A 137 13.98 0.73 1.23
CA VAL A 137 14.06 1.87 2.16
C VAL A 137 15.21 1.67 3.15
N GLU A 138 15.34 0.48 3.74
CA GLU A 138 16.45 0.16 4.65
C GLU A 138 17.81 0.29 3.96
N ILE A 139 17.96 -0.31 2.77
CA ILE A 139 19.19 -0.21 1.98
C ILE A 139 19.51 1.26 1.67
N THR A 140 18.53 2.05 1.30
CA THR A 140 18.70 3.46 0.97
C THR A 140 19.12 4.27 2.18
N LEU A 141 18.44 4.12 3.33
CA LEU A 141 18.81 4.81 4.58
C LEU A 141 20.19 4.39 5.09
N ARG A 142 20.57 3.10 4.90
CA ARG A 142 21.90 2.61 5.23
C ARG A 142 22.98 3.28 4.38
N LYS A 143 22.73 3.51 3.08
CA LYS A 143 23.64 4.27 2.20
C LYS A 143 23.79 5.72 2.65
N TYR A 144 22.68 6.43 2.96
CA TYR A 144 22.75 7.79 3.51
C TYR A 144 23.63 7.87 4.76
N ARG A 145 23.44 6.93 5.70
CA ARG A 145 24.25 6.87 6.93
C ARG A 145 25.74 6.62 6.64
N ARG A 146 26.04 5.66 5.77
CA ARG A 146 27.42 5.33 5.38
C ARG A 146 28.13 6.53 4.75
N ASP A 147 27.45 7.22 3.84
CA ASP A 147 28.02 8.32 3.07
C ASP A 147 27.94 9.66 3.84
N LYS A 148 27.43 9.66 5.08
CA LYS A 148 27.21 10.84 5.94
C LYS A 148 26.41 11.95 5.25
N VAL A 149 25.48 11.57 4.38
CA VAL A 149 24.59 12.49 3.67
C VAL A 149 23.26 12.54 4.40
N THR A 150 22.72 13.76 4.59
CA THR A 150 21.43 13.96 5.21
C THR A 150 20.30 13.40 4.33
N PRO A 151 19.48 12.46 4.84
CA PRO A 151 18.36 11.96 4.07
C PRO A 151 17.36 13.07 3.72
N PRO A 152 16.64 12.94 2.58
CA PRO A 152 15.57 13.88 2.26
C PRO A 152 14.52 13.89 3.39
N PHE A 153 13.84 15.01 3.56
CA PHE A 153 12.81 15.23 4.58
C PHE A 153 13.31 15.37 6.04
N LEU A 154 14.59 15.14 6.35
CA LEU A 154 15.10 15.29 7.72
C LEU A 154 15.10 16.74 8.20
N GLN A 155 15.20 17.71 7.29
CA GLN A 155 15.25 19.17 7.61
C GLN A 155 13.86 19.80 7.78
N ARG A 156 12.78 19.04 7.77
CA ARG A 156 11.44 19.58 8.04
C ARG A 156 11.34 19.99 9.50
N SER A 157 10.96 21.24 9.74
CA SER A 157 10.56 21.67 11.08
C SER A 157 9.35 20.85 11.53
N ILE A 158 9.48 20.12 12.63
CA ILE A 158 8.38 19.34 13.21
C ILE A 158 7.29 20.33 13.65
N PRO A 159 6.08 20.32 13.08
CA PRO A 159 4.97 21.01 13.70
C PRO A 159 4.71 20.29 15.03
N LEU A 160 4.83 21.01 16.15
CA LEU A 160 4.72 20.49 17.53
C LEU A 160 3.43 19.69 17.81
N MET A 161 2.48 19.67 16.87
CA MET A 161 1.17 19.02 17.03
C MET A 161 1.08 17.55 16.58
N SER A 162 2.12 16.97 15.99
CA SER A 162 2.05 15.59 15.49
C SER A 162 2.63 14.54 16.46
N VAL A 163 3.15 14.95 17.61
CA VAL A 163 3.82 14.04 18.58
C VAL A 163 2.90 13.61 19.72
N LEU A 164 1.63 13.97 19.73
CA LEU A 164 0.70 13.44 20.73
C LEU A 164 0.28 12.02 20.39
N PRO A 165 0.64 11.00 21.22
CA PRO A 165 0.18 9.64 21.02
C PRO A 165 -1.36 9.60 21.10
N GLN A 166 -2.02 8.98 20.11
CA GLN A 166 -3.47 8.76 20.08
C GLN A 166 -3.92 7.76 21.18
N LYS A 167 -3.59 8.07 22.45
CA LYS A 167 -3.96 7.25 23.61
C LYS A 167 -5.31 7.62 24.22
N LYS A 168 -6.05 8.59 23.65
CA LYS A 168 -7.30 9.08 24.27
C LYS A 168 -8.60 8.46 23.72
N GLU A 169 -8.60 7.77 22.60
CA GLU A 169 -9.85 7.15 22.10
C GLU A 169 -10.17 5.80 22.72
N ALA A 170 -9.17 5.03 23.11
CA ALA A 170 -9.39 3.73 23.77
C ALA A 170 -9.99 3.83 25.18
N LEU A 171 -9.87 5.01 25.86
CA LEU A 171 -10.47 5.19 27.19
C LEU A 171 -11.93 5.67 27.12
N ARG A 172 -12.35 6.31 26.03
CA ARG A 172 -13.75 6.75 25.87
C ARG A 172 -14.69 5.59 25.52
N SER A 173 -14.23 4.59 24.80
CA SER A 173 -15.03 3.40 24.47
C SER A 173 -15.27 2.52 25.71
N LYS A 174 -14.27 2.40 26.62
CA LYS A 174 -14.43 1.66 27.88
C LYS A 174 -15.35 2.35 28.89
N ARG A 175 -15.50 3.68 28.87
CA ARG A 175 -16.44 4.41 29.74
C ARG A 175 -17.87 4.35 29.24
N ARG A 176 -18.13 4.28 27.92
CA ARG A 176 -19.48 4.09 27.34
C ARG A 176 -20.03 2.68 27.52
N GLY A 177 -19.17 1.64 27.54
CA GLY A 177 -19.56 0.25 27.80
C GLY A 177 -19.98 0.01 29.25
N LYS A 178 -19.42 0.73 30.22
CA LYS A 178 -19.70 0.54 31.65
C LYS A 178 -20.97 1.30 32.14
N ALA A 179 -21.44 2.30 31.37
CA ALA A 179 -22.68 3.03 31.69
C ALA A 179 -23.95 2.34 31.19
N ARG A 180 -23.85 1.47 30.20
CA ARG A 180 -25.00 0.73 29.65
C ARG A 180 -25.39 -0.53 30.42
N ASN A 181 -24.56 -1.00 31.35
CA ASN A 181 -24.79 -2.24 32.11
C ASN A 181 -25.30 -1.99 33.54
N ARG A 182 -25.78 -0.76 33.86
CA ARG A 182 -26.32 -0.42 35.19
C ARG A 182 -27.80 -0.07 35.21
N SER A 183 -28.54 -0.25 34.10
CA SER A 183 -29.96 0.07 34.00
C SER A 183 -30.88 -1.11 33.64
N SER A 184 -30.54 -2.33 34.06
CA SER A 184 -31.48 -3.45 34.00
C SER A 184 -31.43 -4.21 35.33
N GLY A 185 -32.13 -3.65 36.30
CA GLY A 185 -32.51 -4.36 37.54
C GLY A 185 -33.89 -5.00 37.34
N PRO A 186 -34.20 -6.10 38.02
CA PRO A 186 -35.35 -6.95 37.74
C PRO A 186 -36.62 -6.40 38.40
N SER A 187 -37.68 -6.21 37.61
CA SER A 187 -39.03 -6.06 38.12
C SER A 187 -39.75 -7.39 37.98
N GLY A 188 -39.99 -8.03 39.12
CA GLY A 188 -40.87 -9.15 39.17
C GLY A 188 -42.35 -8.72 39.13
N ASN A 189 -43.16 -9.49 38.50
CA ASN A 189 -44.44 -9.83 39.11
C ASN A 189 -45.11 -11.03 38.43
N GLN A 190 -45.74 -11.78 39.32
CA GLN A 190 -46.53 -12.99 39.18
C GLN A 190 -47.81 -12.75 38.34
N ASN A 191 -48.30 -13.67 37.55
CA ASN A 191 -49.58 -14.36 37.82
C ASN A 191 -49.97 -15.36 36.71
N LYS A 192 -50.08 -16.57 37.05
CA LYS A 192 -51.22 -17.55 37.08
C LYS A 192 -52.04 -17.79 35.79
N ARG A 193 -52.12 -19.10 35.56
CA ARG A 193 -53.28 -19.90 35.08
C ARG A 193 -53.45 -19.95 33.55
N SER A 194 -53.47 -21.05 33.00
CA SER A 194 -54.20 -22.28 33.00
C SER A 194 -54.55 -22.71 31.58
N SER A 195 -54.41 -23.95 31.35
CA SER A 195 -55.30 -24.88 30.64
C SER A 195 -55.18 -25.07 29.12
N THR A 196 -54.79 -26.26 28.82
CA THR A 196 -55.55 -27.28 28.10
C THR A 196 -55.40 -27.41 26.59
N LYS A 197 -54.83 -28.55 26.23
CA LYS A 197 -55.35 -29.56 25.28
C LYS A 197 -55.15 -29.43 23.79
N ARG A 198 -54.66 -30.56 23.31
CA ARG A 198 -54.98 -31.34 22.09
C ARG A 198 -54.28 -30.92 20.81
N ALA A 199 -53.46 -31.76 20.30
CA ALA A 199 -53.63 -33.06 19.64
C ALA A 199 -53.65 -32.96 18.10
N MET A 200 -52.79 -33.78 17.48
CA MET A 200 -52.94 -34.47 16.19
C MET A 200 -53.06 -33.60 14.92
N LYS A 201 -52.15 -33.63 14.04
CA LYS A 201 -51.89 -34.66 13.01
C LYS A 201 -50.52 -34.49 12.41
#